data_3cf1fd4a83eb03b58da00d95a62c01c3
#
_entry.id   3cf1fd4a83eb03b58da00d95a62c01c3
#
_cell.length_a   1.000
_cell.length_b   1.000
_cell.length_c   1.000
_cell.angle_alpha   90.00
_cell.angle_beta   90.00
_cell.angle_gamma   90.00
#
_symmetry.space_group_name_H-M   'P 1'
#
loop_
_entity.id
_entity.type
_entity.pdbx_description
1 polymer ?
#
loop_
_entity_poly.entity_id
_entity_poly.type
_entity_poly.pdbx_seq_one_letter_code
_entity_poly.pdbx_strand_id
1 'polypeptide(L)'
;GFAEHKESRVSKAAMGHFKKAKSSPLKKVVEFIADFDEVALGDDVNVELFEEGDFVTVVGTSKGKGFQGVVKRHNFRGVGDATHGQHNRLRAPGSIGAASYPARVFKGMRMAGQMGNERVKVENLQVLKVLADRNMMVVKGAVPGAKNSYITIEK
;
A
#
# COMPACT_ATOMS: atom_id res chain seq x y z
N GLY A 1 -8.75 -9.25 13.01
CA GLY A 1 -7.35 -8.98 13.39
C GLY A 1 -6.38 -10.01 12.85
N PHE A 2 -5.07 -9.71 12.80
CA PHE A 2 -4.05 -10.60 12.26
C PHE A 2 -2.75 -10.55 13.09
N ALA A 3 -2.08 -11.71 13.22
CA ALA A 3 -0.86 -11.96 13.95
C ALA A 3 -0.91 -11.61 15.45
N GLU A 4 -0.58 -12.55 16.29
CA GLU A 4 -0.58 -12.37 17.75
C GLU A 4 0.42 -11.30 18.22
N HIS A 5 0.06 -10.58 19.25
CA HIS A 5 0.87 -9.58 19.89
C HIS A 5 1.12 -9.93 21.35
N LYS A 6 2.35 -9.70 21.82
CA LYS A 6 2.66 -9.90 23.25
C LYS A 6 1.84 -8.91 24.10
N GLU A 7 1.11 -9.40 25.10
CA GLU A 7 0.27 -8.58 26.01
C GLU A 7 1.03 -7.42 26.63
N SER A 8 2.29 -7.64 27.02
CA SER A 8 3.14 -6.62 27.64
C SER A 8 3.41 -5.38 26.76
N ARG A 9 3.14 -5.48 25.45
CA ARG A 9 3.35 -4.39 24.48
C ARG A 9 2.06 -3.72 24.05
N VAL A 10 0.92 -4.16 24.58
CA VAL A 10 -0.41 -3.66 24.20
C VAL A 10 -0.89 -2.65 25.25
N SER A 11 -1.44 -1.52 24.81
CA SER A 11 -2.01 -0.53 25.72
C SER A 11 -3.22 -1.07 26.47
N LYS A 12 -3.51 -0.56 27.67
CA LYS A 12 -4.67 -0.98 28.47
C LYS A 12 -6.00 -0.81 27.72
N ALA A 13 -6.13 0.25 26.92
CA ALA A 13 -7.33 0.50 26.11
C ALA A 13 -7.53 -0.57 25.03
N ALA A 14 -6.46 -0.89 24.27
CA ALA A 14 -6.51 -1.95 23.25
C ALA A 14 -6.75 -3.32 23.89
N MET A 15 -6.15 -3.60 25.05
CA MET A 15 -6.39 -4.83 25.80
C MET A 15 -7.88 -4.97 26.21
N GLY A 16 -8.51 -3.86 26.63
CA GLY A 16 -9.95 -3.85 26.93
C GLY A 16 -10.81 -4.21 25.72
N HIS A 17 -10.42 -3.73 24.52
CA HIS A 17 -11.08 -4.07 23.27
C HIS A 17 -11.01 -5.58 22.97
N PHE A 18 -9.82 -6.18 23.06
CA PHE A 18 -9.64 -7.62 22.84
C PHE A 18 -10.34 -8.49 23.88
N LYS A 19 -10.32 -8.08 25.16
CA LYS A 19 -11.04 -8.76 26.25
C LYS A 19 -12.55 -8.80 26.00
N LYS A 20 -13.14 -7.72 25.47
CA LYS A 20 -14.57 -7.69 25.11
C LYS A 20 -14.88 -8.72 24.01
N ALA A 21 -13.97 -8.92 23.08
CA ALA A 21 -14.10 -9.92 22.00
C ALA A 21 -13.69 -11.35 22.45
N LYS A 22 -13.21 -11.53 23.68
CA LYS A 22 -12.65 -12.80 24.18
C LYS A 22 -11.51 -13.36 23.31
N SER A 23 -10.78 -12.47 22.62
CA SER A 23 -9.68 -12.83 21.73
C SER A 23 -8.31 -12.44 22.33
N SER A 24 -7.25 -13.11 21.88
CA SER A 24 -5.89 -12.70 22.15
C SER A 24 -5.56 -11.35 21.46
N PRO A 25 -4.63 -10.56 22.00
CA PRO A 25 -4.26 -9.31 21.35
C PRO A 25 -3.57 -9.53 20.03
N LEU A 26 -3.97 -8.77 19.00
CA LEU A 26 -3.52 -8.90 17.62
C LEU A 26 -2.75 -7.66 17.17
N LYS A 27 -1.75 -7.84 16.29
CA LYS A 27 -0.87 -6.75 15.82
C LYS A 27 -1.54 -5.80 14.84
N LYS A 28 -2.35 -6.35 13.96
CA LYS A 28 -3.07 -5.60 12.94
C LYS A 28 -4.55 -5.82 13.09
N VAL A 29 -5.29 -4.73 13.22
CA VAL A 29 -6.75 -4.72 13.24
C VAL A 29 -7.19 -3.86 12.07
N VAL A 30 -8.12 -4.38 11.27
CA VAL A 30 -8.67 -3.70 10.09
C VAL A 30 -10.17 -3.88 10.12
N GLU A 31 -10.90 -2.84 9.78
CA GLU A 31 -12.35 -2.87 9.63
C GLU A 31 -12.70 -3.05 8.14
N PHE A 32 -13.62 -3.95 7.88
CA PHE A 32 -14.20 -4.17 6.56
C PHE A 32 -15.69 -3.83 6.63
N ILE A 33 -16.16 -3.21 5.56
CA ILE A 33 -17.60 -3.02 5.34
C ILE A 33 -18.03 -4.17 4.42
N ALA A 34 -18.74 -5.13 5.00
CA ALA A 34 -19.29 -6.24 4.25
C ALA A 34 -20.54 -6.75 4.97
N ASP A 35 -21.47 -7.30 4.23
CA ASP A 35 -22.65 -7.96 4.75
C ASP A 35 -22.25 -9.38 5.19
N PHE A 36 -21.83 -9.50 6.43
CA PHE A 36 -21.51 -10.77 7.06
C PHE A 36 -22.69 -11.24 7.91
N ASP A 37 -23.70 -11.82 7.30
CA ASP A 37 -24.88 -12.33 8.03
C ASP A 37 -24.56 -13.53 8.91
N GLU A 38 -23.42 -14.20 8.72
CA GLU A 38 -23.06 -15.46 9.36
C GLU A 38 -21.84 -15.40 10.29
N VAL A 39 -21.18 -14.23 10.45
CA VAL A 39 -19.94 -14.14 11.25
C VAL A 39 -20.23 -13.66 12.67
N ALA A 40 -19.88 -14.48 13.66
CA ALA A 40 -19.98 -14.14 15.05
C ALA A 40 -18.70 -13.49 15.60
N LEU A 41 -18.82 -12.78 16.72
CA LEU A 41 -17.70 -12.18 17.41
C LEU A 41 -16.76 -13.25 17.98
N GLY A 42 -15.53 -13.31 17.50
CA GLY A 42 -14.51 -14.27 17.92
C GLY A 42 -14.24 -15.37 16.90
N ASP A 43 -14.95 -15.39 15.78
CA ASP A 43 -14.70 -16.35 14.71
C ASP A 43 -13.37 -16.08 13.99
N ASP A 44 -12.75 -17.16 13.55
CA ASP A 44 -11.52 -17.12 12.76
C ASP A 44 -11.83 -17.08 11.26
N VAL A 45 -11.24 -16.12 10.58
CA VAL A 45 -11.34 -15.97 9.12
C VAL A 45 -10.08 -16.50 8.45
N ASN A 46 -10.20 -17.54 7.66
CA ASN A 46 -9.13 -18.25 6.98
C ASN A 46 -9.16 -18.01 5.47
N VAL A 47 -8.13 -18.50 4.76
CA VAL A 47 -8.03 -18.40 3.29
C VAL A 47 -9.12 -19.18 2.54
N GLU A 48 -9.87 -20.04 3.20
CA GLU A 48 -10.98 -20.83 2.65
C GLU A 48 -12.15 -19.98 2.12
N LEU A 49 -12.19 -18.69 2.48
CA LEU A 49 -13.13 -17.72 1.90
C LEU A 49 -12.91 -17.48 0.40
N PHE A 50 -11.75 -17.85 -0.11
CA PHE A 50 -11.38 -17.61 -1.51
C PHE A 50 -11.33 -18.93 -2.26
N GLU A 51 -11.81 -18.92 -3.49
CA GLU A 51 -11.77 -20.07 -4.39
C GLU A 51 -10.71 -19.89 -5.48
N GLU A 52 -10.23 -21.00 -6.03
CA GLU A 52 -9.33 -20.97 -7.18
C GLU A 52 -10.04 -20.41 -8.41
N GLY A 53 -9.43 -19.43 -9.04
CA GLY A 53 -10.02 -18.70 -10.17
C GLY A 53 -10.68 -17.38 -9.82
N ASP A 54 -10.91 -17.09 -8.55
CA ASP A 54 -11.45 -15.81 -8.09
C ASP A 54 -10.58 -14.62 -8.50
N PHE A 55 -11.23 -13.48 -8.73
CA PHE A 55 -10.57 -12.21 -8.92
C PHE A 55 -10.63 -11.40 -7.63
N VAL A 56 -9.46 -11.02 -7.12
CA VAL A 56 -9.31 -10.30 -5.86
C VAL A 56 -8.62 -8.97 -6.04
N THR A 57 -8.91 -8.08 -5.13
CA THR A 57 -8.24 -6.80 -4.98
C THR A 57 -7.25 -6.87 -3.83
N VAL A 58 -6.00 -6.49 -4.10
CA VAL A 58 -4.94 -6.49 -3.08
C VAL A 58 -4.54 -5.07 -2.74
N VAL A 59 -4.64 -4.72 -1.47
CA VAL A 59 -4.26 -3.42 -0.94
C VAL A 59 -3.05 -3.56 -0.04
N GLY A 60 -2.04 -2.76 -0.29
CA GLY A 60 -0.81 -2.76 0.51
C GLY A 60 -0.09 -1.43 0.47
N THR A 61 0.99 -1.33 1.22
CA THR A 61 1.86 -0.14 1.22
C THR A 61 3.03 -0.37 0.28
N SER A 62 3.18 0.46 -0.73
CA SER A 62 4.26 0.37 -1.70
C SER A 62 5.64 0.55 -1.05
N LYS A 63 6.69 0.01 -1.69
CA LYS A 63 8.06 0.20 -1.20
C LYS A 63 8.43 1.67 -1.17
N GLY A 64 8.84 2.18 -0.01
CA GLY A 64 9.36 3.53 0.14
C GLY A 64 10.67 3.72 -0.63
N LYS A 65 10.79 4.82 -1.35
CA LYS A 65 12.00 5.20 -2.11
C LYS A 65 12.61 6.50 -1.61
N GLY A 66 12.05 7.06 -0.54
CA GLY A 66 12.48 8.33 0.05
C GLY A 66 12.19 9.53 -0.87
N PHE A 67 12.90 10.62 -0.67
CA PHE A 67 12.80 11.82 -1.50
C PHE A 67 13.46 11.57 -2.86
N GLN A 68 12.69 11.72 -3.94
CA GLN A 68 13.16 11.49 -5.31
C GLN A 68 12.97 12.72 -6.18
N GLY A 69 13.91 12.92 -7.11
CA GLY A 69 13.81 13.93 -8.14
C GLY A 69 12.76 13.60 -9.19
N VAL A 70 12.41 14.61 -10.00
CA VAL A 70 11.33 14.53 -11.00
C VAL A 70 11.56 13.48 -12.08
N VAL A 71 12.81 13.18 -12.42
CA VAL A 71 13.14 12.15 -13.42
C VAL A 71 12.67 10.78 -12.94
N LYS A 72 12.97 10.40 -11.71
CA LYS A 72 12.56 9.10 -11.15
C LYS A 72 11.10 9.09 -10.71
N ARG A 73 10.62 10.18 -10.10
CA ARG A 73 9.28 10.26 -9.53
C ARG A 73 8.20 10.39 -10.60
N HIS A 74 8.46 11.16 -11.65
CA HIS A 74 7.46 11.52 -12.67
C HIS A 74 7.87 11.16 -14.10
N ASN A 75 8.99 10.46 -14.28
CA ASN A 75 9.53 10.09 -15.59
C ASN A 75 9.85 11.30 -16.49
N PHE A 76 10.29 12.40 -15.90
CA PHE A 76 10.73 13.56 -16.67
C PHE A 76 12.02 13.25 -17.41
N ARG A 77 12.15 13.79 -18.62
CA ARG A 77 13.29 13.56 -19.48
C ARG A 77 14.57 14.28 -19.00
N GLY A 78 14.39 15.40 -18.28
CA GLY A 78 15.48 16.33 -17.96
C GLY A 78 15.81 17.23 -19.16
N VAL A 79 17.01 17.80 -19.17
CA VAL A 79 17.42 18.78 -20.20
C VAL A 79 18.24 18.14 -21.33
N GLY A 80 18.52 16.83 -21.26
CA GLY A 80 19.40 16.15 -22.23
C GLY A 80 20.87 16.14 -21.81
N ASP A 81 21.76 15.98 -22.77
CA ASP A 81 23.18 15.87 -22.50
C ASP A 81 23.85 17.24 -22.23
N ALA A 82 24.99 17.19 -21.57
CA ALA A 82 25.82 18.38 -21.36
C ALA A 82 26.34 18.92 -22.70
N THR A 83 26.16 20.20 -22.90
CA THR A 83 26.70 20.94 -24.05
C THR A 83 27.60 22.08 -23.56
N HIS A 84 28.22 22.82 -24.49
CA HIS A 84 29.04 23.99 -24.16
C HIS A 84 28.23 24.96 -23.28
N GLY A 85 28.70 25.21 -22.04
CA GLY A 85 28.03 26.10 -21.08
C GLY A 85 26.90 25.47 -20.25
N GLN A 86 26.54 24.20 -20.49
CA GLN A 86 25.51 23.52 -19.68
C GLN A 86 26.08 22.34 -18.92
N HIS A 87 26.06 22.40 -17.58
CA HIS A 87 26.63 21.35 -16.72
C HIS A 87 25.72 20.90 -15.58
N ASN A 88 24.84 21.76 -15.06
CA ASN A 88 24.18 21.54 -13.77
C ASN A 88 22.67 21.28 -13.84
N ARG A 89 22.04 21.15 -15.00
CA ARG A 89 20.59 21.06 -15.18
C ARG A 89 20.10 19.75 -15.80
N LEU A 90 20.93 18.74 -15.88
CA LEU A 90 20.63 17.48 -16.58
C LEU A 90 19.35 16.80 -16.06
N ARG A 91 19.08 16.90 -14.78
CA ARG A 91 17.92 16.26 -14.12
C ARG A 91 16.94 17.26 -13.54
N ALA A 92 16.90 18.47 -14.05
CA ALA A 92 16.01 19.53 -13.60
C ALA A 92 14.57 19.32 -14.10
N PRO A 93 13.56 19.82 -13.38
CA PRO A 93 12.16 19.72 -13.79
C PRO A 93 11.80 20.57 -15.00
N GLY A 94 12.60 21.60 -15.32
CA GLY A 94 12.28 22.62 -16.30
C GLY A 94 11.38 23.73 -15.73
N SER A 95 10.63 24.42 -16.59
CA SER A 95 9.70 25.45 -16.17
C SER A 95 8.56 24.89 -15.31
N ILE A 96 8.22 25.64 -14.26
CA ILE A 96 7.12 25.29 -13.33
C ILE A 96 5.87 26.17 -13.50
N GLY A 97 5.91 27.11 -14.45
CA GLY A 97 4.79 28.02 -14.75
C GLY A 97 5.19 29.16 -15.65
N ALA A 98 4.25 30.06 -15.89
CA ALA A 98 4.43 31.31 -16.63
C ALA A 98 4.79 32.47 -15.69
N ALA A 99 5.33 33.57 -16.24
CA ALA A 99 5.84 34.70 -15.46
C ALA A 99 4.71 35.60 -14.88
N SER A 100 4.35 36.68 -15.59
CA SER A 100 3.46 37.73 -15.05
C SER A 100 2.00 37.30 -14.89
N TYR A 101 1.55 36.35 -15.67
CA TYR A 101 0.21 35.78 -15.58
C TYR A 101 0.30 34.25 -15.75
N PRO A 102 -0.20 33.46 -14.81
CA PRO A 102 -1.00 33.75 -13.61
C PRO A 102 -0.19 34.15 -12.36
N ALA A 103 1.12 34.40 -12.44
CA ALA A 103 2.01 34.78 -11.34
C ALA A 103 2.02 33.82 -10.15
N ARG A 104 1.76 32.53 -10.39
CA ARG A 104 1.74 31.47 -9.37
C ARG A 104 2.07 30.11 -9.99
N VAL A 105 2.46 29.18 -9.12
CA VAL A 105 2.56 27.77 -9.46
C VAL A 105 1.26 27.08 -9.08
N PHE A 106 0.65 26.34 -10.01
CA PHE A 106 -0.60 25.64 -9.76
C PHE A 106 -0.42 24.46 -8.80
N LYS A 107 -1.48 24.17 -8.02
CA LYS A 107 -1.53 22.97 -7.19
C LYS A 107 -1.43 21.72 -8.07
N GLY A 108 -0.79 20.68 -7.55
CA GLY A 108 -0.61 19.42 -8.29
C GLY A 108 0.54 19.44 -9.30
N MET A 109 1.34 20.51 -9.40
CA MET A 109 2.53 20.54 -10.24
C MET A 109 3.48 19.42 -9.85
N ARG A 110 3.96 18.67 -10.84
CA ARG A 110 4.85 17.53 -10.66
C ARG A 110 6.25 17.98 -10.27
N MET A 111 6.58 17.85 -9.00
CA MET A 111 7.87 18.24 -8.42
C MET A 111 8.54 17.07 -7.72
N ALA A 112 9.81 17.25 -7.33
CA ALA A 112 10.52 16.34 -6.45
C ALA A 112 9.77 16.18 -5.12
N GLY A 113 9.93 15.03 -4.49
CA GLY A 113 9.28 14.75 -3.20
C GLY A 113 9.34 13.26 -2.84
N GLN A 114 8.64 12.92 -1.78
CA GLN A 114 8.50 11.54 -1.32
C GLN A 114 7.92 10.66 -2.45
N MET A 115 8.54 9.50 -2.67
CA MET A 115 8.08 8.48 -3.59
C MET A 115 7.92 7.14 -2.87
N GLY A 116 6.83 6.46 -3.13
CA GLY A 116 6.47 5.22 -2.45
C GLY A 116 6.04 5.44 -0.99
N ASN A 117 5.92 4.35 -0.23
CA ASN A 117 5.32 4.33 1.10
C ASN A 117 3.89 4.88 1.10
N GLU A 118 3.17 4.61 0.03
CA GLU A 118 1.79 5.00 -0.20
C GLU A 118 0.90 3.76 -0.23
N ARG A 119 -0.35 3.90 0.20
CA ARG A 119 -1.36 2.85 0.07
C ARG A 119 -1.69 2.68 -1.41
N VAL A 120 -1.47 1.49 -1.93
CA VAL A 120 -1.73 1.12 -3.33
C VAL A 120 -2.74 -0.01 -3.36
N LYS A 121 -3.72 0.11 -4.23
CA LYS A 121 -4.73 -0.88 -4.52
C LYS A 121 -4.45 -1.47 -5.91
N VAL A 122 -4.32 -2.79 -6.00
CA VAL A 122 -4.18 -3.52 -7.26
C VAL A 122 -5.40 -4.40 -7.42
N GLU A 123 -6.17 -4.15 -8.45
CA GLU A 123 -7.44 -4.81 -8.71
C GLU A 123 -7.28 -5.97 -9.71
N ASN A 124 -8.24 -6.88 -9.70
CA ASN A 124 -8.36 -7.97 -10.68
C ASN A 124 -7.15 -8.92 -10.71
N LEU A 125 -6.60 -9.25 -9.56
CA LEU A 125 -5.60 -10.30 -9.45
C LEU A 125 -6.29 -11.65 -9.30
N GLN A 126 -5.92 -12.61 -10.14
CA GLN A 126 -6.51 -13.95 -10.11
C GLN A 126 -5.88 -14.83 -9.04
N VAL A 127 -6.71 -15.50 -8.25
CA VAL A 127 -6.28 -16.55 -7.32
C VAL A 127 -5.96 -17.81 -8.13
N LEU A 128 -4.71 -18.27 -8.04
CA LEU A 128 -4.25 -19.46 -8.75
C LEU A 128 -4.42 -20.73 -7.93
N LYS A 129 -4.18 -20.65 -6.62
CA LYS A 129 -4.26 -21.79 -5.72
C LYS A 129 -4.53 -21.34 -4.29
N VAL A 130 -5.38 -22.11 -3.60
CA VAL A 130 -5.64 -21.97 -2.17
C VAL A 130 -5.11 -23.21 -1.47
N LEU A 131 -4.26 -23.02 -0.46
CA LEU A 131 -3.64 -24.06 0.36
C LEU A 131 -4.15 -23.93 1.79
N ALA A 132 -5.31 -24.50 2.08
CA ALA A 132 -5.98 -24.42 3.37
C ALA A 132 -5.09 -24.92 4.52
N ASP A 133 -4.42 -26.06 4.35
CA ASP A 133 -3.54 -26.69 5.36
C ASP A 133 -2.45 -25.75 5.89
N ARG A 134 -2.03 -24.78 5.08
CA ARG A 134 -0.95 -23.83 5.40
C ARG A 134 -1.45 -22.40 5.58
N ASN A 135 -2.75 -22.20 5.47
CA ASN A 135 -3.39 -20.87 5.43
C ASN A 135 -2.67 -19.92 4.45
N MET A 136 -2.43 -20.42 3.22
CA MET A 136 -1.71 -19.68 2.17
C MET A 136 -2.52 -19.63 0.89
N MET A 137 -2.36 -18.54 0.16
CA MET A 137 -2.97 -18.32 -1.15
C MET A 137 -1.92 -17.85 -2.16
N VAL A 138 -2.01 -18.35 -3.38
CA VAL A 138 -1.15 -17.95 -4.50
C VAL A 138 -1.95 -17.07 -5.44
N VAL A 139 -1.49 -15.86 -5.67
CA VAL A 139 -2.14 -14.86 -6.53
C VAL A 139 -1.25 -14.57 -7.72
N LYS A 140 -1.85 -14.46 -8.92
CA LYS A 140 -1.17 -14.12 -10.16
C LYS A 140 -1.00 -12.60 -10.27
N GLY A 141 0.25 -12.13 -10.34
CA GLY A 141 0.55 -10.72 -10.61
C GLY A 141 1.43 -10.06 -9.56
N ALA A 142 1.46 -8.75 -9.55
CA ALA A 142 2.30 -7.97 -8.66
C ALA A 142 1.53 -7.53 -7.41
N VAL A 143 2.05 -7.90 -6.26
CA VAL A 143 1.53 -7.48 -4.95
C VAL A 143 2.32 -6.26 -4.45
N PRO A 144 1.65 -5.20 -3.99
CA PRO A 144 2.34 -4.00 -3.51
C PRO A 144 3.09 -4.24 -2.20
N GLY A 145 4.26 -3.64 -2.08
CA GLY A 145 5.03 -3.63 -0.85
C GLY A 145 6.29 -4.49 -0.85
N ALA A 146 6.92 -4.59 0.30
CA ALA A 146 8.10 -5.41 0.54
C ALA A 146 7.70 -6.87 0.85
N LYS A 147 8.67 -7.78 0.82
CA LYS A 147 8.47 -9.13 1.36
C LYS A 147 8.05 -9.03 2.83
N ASN A 148 7.14 -9.88 3.27
CA ASN A 148 6.60 -9.92 4.63
C ASN A 148 5.86 -8.65 5.07
N SER A 149 5.37 -7.82 4.13
CA SER A 149 4.47 -6.71 4.46
C SER A 149 3.04 -7.22 4.66
N TYR A 150 2.29 -6.50 5.49
CA TYR A 150 0.86 -6.75 5.63
C TYR A 150 0.12 -6.25 4.40
N ILE A 151 -0.79 -7.06 3.90
CA ILE A 151 -1.68 -6.74 2.80
C ILE A 151 -3.11 -7.04 3.22
N THR A 152 -4.06 -6.34 2.61
CA THR A 152 -5.48 -6.63 2.69
C THR A 152 -5.94 -7.20 1.35
N ILE A 153 -6.72 -8.25 1.39
CA ILE A 153 -7.27 -8.91 0.21
C ILE A 153 -8.79 -8.82 0.31
N GLU A 154 -9.41 -8.30 -0.74
CA GLU A 154 -10.84 -8.06 -0.84
C GLU A 154 -11.36 -8.81 -2.09
N LYS A 155 -12.49 -9.50 -1.98
CA LYS A 155 -13.24 -10.12 -3.09
C LYS A 155 -14.38 -9.23 -3.48
#